data_33064b782c217a7281d0309d858bfb92
#
_entry.id   33064b782c217a7281d0309d858bfb92
#
_cell.length_a   1.000
_cell.length_b   1.000
_cell.length_c   1.000
_cell.angle_alpha   90.00
_cell.angle_beta   90.00
_cell.angle_gamma   90.00
#
_symmetry.space_group_name_H-M   'P 1'
#
loop_
_entity.id
_entity.type
_entity.pdbx_description
1 polymer ?
#
loop_
_entity_poly.entity_id
_entity_poly.type
_entity_poly.pdbx_seq_one_letter_code
_entity_poly.pdbx_strand_id
1 'polypeptide(L)'
;YDDADRLSLPTLLHYLKASHAYYIDFQLPFIRKELVEALDEKDNLARLILKLYDDYAHSITNHMKYEERMVFPYVQALIDGNANANFDIETFSKHHAQVDLKLKELKSIIIKYLPSDGLHNNQLSATLYDIYNNEEWLKHHSEVEEEIFIPAVRNAERKLKQNDVSAKISSMINQTPMSDEQLSDREKDVIVALVQGMTNKEIADHLFISINTVITHRRNIAR
;
A
#
# COMPACT_ATOMS: atom_id res chain seq x y z
N TYR A 1 -6.60 -12.58 -10.85
CA TYR A 1 -6.02 -11.22 -10.75
C TYR A 1 -6.96 -10.11 -11.23
N ASP A 2 -8.04 -10.43 -11.93
CA ASP A 2 -9.03 -9.44 -12.41
C ASP A 2 -9.90 -8.78 -11.32
N ASP A 3 -9.88 -9.28 -10.09
CA ASP A 3 -10.69 -8.73 -8.98
C ASP A 3 -9.97 -7.68 -8.12
N ALA A 4 -8.66 -7.51 -8.27
CA ALA A 4 -7.88 -6.53 -7.49
C ALA A 4 -8.31 -5.07 -7.79
N ASP A 5 -8.71 -4.79 -9.03
CA ASP A 5 -9.22 -3.47 -9.45
C ASP A 5 -10.58 -3.10 -8.82
N ARG A 6 -11.26 -4.08 -8.18
CA ARG A 6 -12.56 -3.87 -7.52
C ARG A 6 -12.42 -3.55 -6.03
N LEU A 7 -11.25 -3.76 -5.43
CA LEU A 7 -11.04 -3.45 -4.02
C LEU A 7 -10.85 -1.94 -3.82
N SER A 8 -11.73 -1.35 -3.03
CA SER A 8 -11.62 0.07 -2.71
C SER A 8 -10.44 0.33 -1.78
N LEU A 9 -9.78 1.49 -1.95
CA LEU A 9 -8.67 1.90 -1.07
C LEU A 9 -9.04 1.92 0.43
N PRO A 10 -10.26 2.36 0.85
CA PRO A 10 -10.72 2.22 2.23
C PRO A 10 -10.77 0.77 2.72
N THR A 11 -11.20 -0.17 1.88
CA THR A 11 -11.25 -1.60 2.22
C THR A 11 -9.85 -2.18 2.43
N LEU A 12 -8.91 -1.85 1.54
CA LEU A 12 -7.52 -2.26 1.65
C LEU A 12 -6.87 -1.72 2.93
N LEU A 13 -7.07 -0.43 3.22
CA LEU A 13 -6.56 0.20 4.44
C LEU A 13 -7.14 -0.44 5.70
N HIS A 14 -8.43 -0.77 5.72
CA HIS A 14 -9.06 -1.47 6.84
C HIS A 14 -8.47 -2.87 7.03
N TYR A 15 -8.30 -3.63 5.93
CA TYR A 15 -7.67 -4.95 5.95
C TYR A 15 -6.26 -4.90 6.53
N LEU A 16 -5.40 -3.99 6.05
CA LEU A 16 -4.02 -3.88 6.54
C LEU A 16 -3.96 -3.52 8.02
N LYS A 17 -4.79 -2.57 8.50
CA LYS A 17 -4.89 -2.24 9.93
C LYS A 17 -5.31 -3.43 10.78
N ALA A 18 -6.31 -4.19 10.36
CA ALA A 18 -6.76 -5.39 11.06
C ALA A 18 -5.69 -6.49 11.07
N SER A 19 -4.99 -6.64 9.96
CA SER A 19 -3.88 -7.56 9.76
C SER A 19 -2.71 -7.25 10.71
N HIS A 20 -2.30 -5.99 10.84
CA HIS A 20 -1.27 -5.54 11.78
C HIS A 20 -1.65 -5.82 13.24
N ALA A 21 -2.87 -5.44 13.64
CA ALA A 21 -3.36 -5.67 14.99
C ALA A 21 -3.34 -7.18 15.34
N TYR A 22 -3.83 -8.03 14.44
CA TYR A 22 -3.77 -9.48 14.63
C TYR A 22 -2.33 -9.98 14.80
N TYR A 23 -1.41 -9.47 13.98
CA TYR A 23 -0.03 -9.94 13.98
C TYR A 23 0.74 -9.49 15.22
N ILE A 24 0.67 -8.20 15.55
CA ILE A 24 1.39 -7.60 16.67
C ILE A 24 0.81 -8.04 18.03
N ASP A 25 -0.51 -8.02 18.15
CA ASP A 25 -1.16 -8.22 19.44
C ASP A 25 -1.45 -9.70 19.76
N PHE A 26 -1.48 -10.55 18.74
CA PHE A 26 -1.80 -11.96 18.93
C PHE A 26 -0.69 -12.89 18.42
N GLN A 27 -0.33 -12.84 17.15
CA GLN A 27 0.51 -13.87 16.53
C GLN A 27 1.95 -13.86 17.06
N LEU A 28 2.59 -12.70 17.14
CA LEU A 28 3.96 -12.60 17.66
C LEU A 28 4.04 -13.01 19.15
N PRO A 29 3.17 -12.52 20.06
CA PRO A 29 3.17 -12.96 21.44
C PRO A 29 2.86 -14.46 21.60
N PHE A 30 1.98 -15.01 20.78
CA PHE A 30 1.61 -16.43 20.82
C PHE A 30 2.83 -17.31 20.50
N ILE A 31 3.52 -17.08 19.38
CA ILE A 31 4.71 -17.86 19.00
C ILE A 31 5.81 -17.73 20.05
N ARG A 32 6.00 -16.52 20.61
CA ARG A 32 6.97 -16.34 21.68
C ARG A 32 6.68 -17.20 22.90
N LYS A 33 5.41 -17.24 23.32
CA LYS A 33 4.96 -18.06 24.43
C LYS A 33 5.22 -19.54 24.16
N GLU A 34 4.85 -20.03 22.99
CA GLU A 34 5.09 -21.42 22.58
C GLU A 34 6.59 -21.76 22.57
N LEU A 35 7.47 -20.85 22.12
CA LEU A 35 8.91 -21.03 22.18
C LEU A 35 9.43 -21.14 23.61
N VAL A 36 8.95 -20.30 24.53
CA VAL A 36 9.33 -20.34 25.97
C VAL A 36 8.89 -21.67 26.59
N GLU A 37 7.70 -22.15 26.28
CA GLU A 37 7.19 -23.42 26.80
C GLU A 37 7.91 -24.65 26.21
N ALA A 38 8.42 -24.54 24.96
CA ALA A 38 9.11 -25.63 24.26
C ALA A 38 10.61 -25.74 24.56
N LEU A 39 11.23 -24.67 25.07
CA LEU A 39 12.69 -24.57 25.25
C LEU A 39 13.05 -24.51 26.76
N ASP A 40 14.16 -25.16 27.15
CA ASP A 40 14.72 -25.01 28.48
C ASP A 40 15.57 -23.73 28.56
N GLU A 41 15.10 -22.73 29.28
CA GLU A 41 15.78 -21.44 29.48
C GLU A 41 17.18 -21.56 30.14
N LYS A 42 17.50 -22.71 30.75
CA LYS A 42 18.85 -22.98 31.28
C LYS A 42 19.86 -23.27 30.16
N ASP A 43 19.40 -23.67 28.99
CA ASP A 43 20.25 -23.90 27.84
C ASP A 43 20.65 -22.57 27.17
N ASN A 44 21.94 -22.42 26.88
CA ASN A 44 22.47 -21.27 26.17
C ASN A 44 21.90 -21.11 24.77
N LEU A 45 21.64 -22.22 24.07
CA LEU A 45 21.06 -22.23 22.74
C LEU A 45 19.59 -21.80 22.77
N ALA A 46 18.83 -22.28 23.73
CA ALA A 46 17.45 -21.86 23.94
C ALA A 46 17.35 -20.34 24.15
N ARG A 47 18.24 -19.76 24.99
CA ARG A 47 18.31 -18.31 25.18
C ARG A 47 18.68 -17.54 23.90
N LEU A 48 19.56 -18.09 23.07
CA LEU A 48 19.92 -17.49 21.79
C LEU A 48 18.70 -17.50 20.84
N ILE A 49 17.97 -18.59 20.73
CA ILE A 49 16.76 -18.71 19.91
C ILE A 49 15.70 -17.69 20.34
N LEU A 50 15.42 -17.59 21.64
CA LEU A 50 14.46 -16.63 22.17
C LEU A 50 14.88 -15.18 21.87
N LYS A 51 16.17 -14.85 22.02
CA LYS A 51 16.69 -13.52 21.69
C LYS A 51 16.54 -13.21 20.20
N LEU A 52 16.87 -14.14 19.31
CA LEU A 52 16.72 -13.96 17.86
C LEU A 52 15.27 -13.78 17.47
N TYR A 53 14.36 -14.50 18.12
CA TYR A 53 12.93 -14.31 17.93
C TYR A 53 12.48 -12.91 18.40
N ASP A 54 12.92 -12.47 19.57
CA ASP A 54 12.60 -11.14 20.12
C ASP A 54 13.13 -10.03 19.19
N ASP A 55 14.33 -10.17 18.64
CA ASP A 55 14.92 -9.24 17.66
C ASP A 55 14.12 -9.20 16.34
N TYR A 56 13.64 -10.37 15.90
CA TYR A 56 12.74 -10.48 14.76
C TYR A 56 11.40 -9.82 15.03
N ALA A 57 10.72 -10.18 16.12
CA ALA A 57 9.43 -9.62 16.50
C ALA A 57 9.47 -8.09 16.67
N HIS A 58 10.56 -7.57 17.25
CA HIS A 58 10.79 -6.14 17.37
C HIS A 58 10.93 -5.46 16.00
N SER A 59 11.65 -6.08 15.07
CA SER A 59 11.83 -5.54 13.72
C SER A 59 10.50 -5.42 12.96
N ILE A 60 9.68 -6.48 13.00
CA ILE A 60 8.33 -6.51 12.39
C ILE A 60 7.43 -5.45 13.02
N THR A 61 7.39 -5.43 14.36
CA THR A 61 6.55 -4.46 15.10
C THR A 61 6.92 -3.02 14.74
N ASN A 62 8.20 -2.71 14.62
CA ASN A 62 8.65 -1.37 14.23
C ASN A 62 8.26 -1.03 12.79
N HIS A 63 8.35 -1.99 11.88
CA HIS A 63 7.93 -1.82 10.49
C HIS A 63 6.43 -1.52 10.40
N MET A 64 5.59 -2.37 10.96
CA MET A 64 4.14 -2.18 10.95
C MET A 64 3.69 -0.90 11.68
N LYS A 65 4.34 -0.54 12.79
CA LYS A 65 4.08 0.74 13.49
C LYS A 65 4.53 1.96 12.69
N TYR A 66 5.57 1.85 11.86
CA TYR A 66 5.92 2.91 10.93
C TYR A 66 4.80 3.13 9.92
N GLU A 67 4.24 2.09 9.36
CA GLU A 67 3.12 2.16 8.42
C GLU A 67 1.87 2.78 9.06
N GLU A 68 1.53 2.34 10.26
CA GLU A 68 0.39 2.88 11.02
C GLU A 68 0.53 4.38 11.33
N ARG A 69 1.76 4.86 11.54
CA ARG A 69 2.02 6.26 11.89
C ARG A 69 2.21 7.17 10.67
N MET A 70 2.76 6.65 9.59
CA MET A 70 3.16 7.45 8.44
C MET A 70 2.30 7.18 7.20
N VAL A 71 2.13 5.91 6.84
CA VAL A 71 1.48 5.51 5.59
C VAL A 71 -0.04 5.56 5.70
N PHE A 72 -0.60 4.95 6.73
CA PHE A 72 -2.06 4.84 6.87
C PHE A 72 -2.76 6.19 7.06
N PRO A 73 -2.22 7.14 7.86
CA PRO A 73 -2.80 8.50 7.93
C PRO A 73 -2.71 9.26 6.62
N TYR A 74 -1.61 9.10 5.87
CA TYR A 74 -1.48 9.68 4.55
C TYR A 74 -2.53 9.14 3.57
N VAL A 75 -2.70 7.83 3.54
CA VAL A 75 -3.71 7.18 2.67
C VAL A 75 -5.12 7.57 3.10
N GLN A 76 -5.38 7.70 4.40
CA GLN A 76 -6.67 8.21 4.89
C GLN A 76 -6.92 9.64 4.41
N ALA A 77 -5.92 10.51 4.47
CA ALA A 77 -6.04 11.86 3.95
C ALA A 77 -6.31 11.89 2.43
N LEU A 78 -5.70 10.99 1.65
CA LEU A 78 -6.01 10.82 0.22
C LEU A 78 -7.47 10.41 -0.01
N ILE A 79 -7.98 9.45 0.78
CA ILE A 79 -9.38 9.01 0.72
C ILE A 79 -10.33 10.17 1.01
N ASP A 80 -9.98 11.03 1.98
CA ASP A 80 -10.76 12.19 2.40
C ASP A 80 -10.61 13.40 1.44
N GLY A 81 -9.84 13.25 0.35
CA GLY A 81 -9.58 14.33 -0.62
C GLY A 81 -8.59 15.40 -0.14
N ASN A 82 -7.88 15.17 0.97
CA ASN A 82 -6.95 16.10 1.62
C ASN A 82 -5.49 15.65 1.43
N ALA A 83 -5.00 15.54 0.21
CA ALA A 83 -3.61 15.15 -0.04
C ALA A 83 -2.62 16.16 0.56
N ASN A 84 -1.90 15.73 1.58
CA ASN A 84 -0.79 16.51 2.13
C ASN A 84 0.48 16.21 1.31
N ALA A 85 1.07 17.24 0.69
CA ALA A 85 2.17 17.13 -0.28
C ALA A 85 3.51 16.62 0.30
N ASN A 86 3.57 16.29 1.60
CA ASN A 86 4.83 16.00 2.29
C ASN A 86 5.18 14.50 2.40
N PHE A 87 4.36 13.61 1.89
CA PHE A 87 4.63 12.17 1.86
C PHE A 87 4.49 11.64 0.43
N ASP A 88 5.34 10.72 0.04
CA ASP A 88 5.32 10.05 -1.25
C ASP A 88 5.33 8.54 -1.01
N ILE A 89 4.37 7.83 -1.57
CA ILE A 89 4.26 6.37 -1.46
C ILE A 89 5.48 5.66 -2.05
N GLU A 90 6.21 6.28 -2.98
CA GLU A 90 7.47 5.75 -3.53
C GLU A 90 8.57 5.62 -2.47
N THR A 91 8.57 6.47 -1.46
CA THR A 91 9.52 6.38 -0.34
C THR A 91 9.25 5.15 0.51
N PHE A 92 7.97 4.79 0.67
CA PHE A 92 7.56 3.58 1.39
C PHE A 92 7.96 2.30 0.64
N SER A 93 7.68 2.21 -0.65
CA SER A 93 7.98 1.05 -1.50
C SER A 93 9.45 0.57 -1.43
N LYS A 94 10.38 1.47 -1.12
CA LYS A 94 11.83 1.15 -1.05
C LYS A 94 12.25 0.48 0.27
N HIS A 95 11.44 0.50 1.31
CA HIS A 95 11.79 0.03 2.66
C HIS A 95 11.34 -1.41 2.97
N HIS A 96 10.53 -2.02 2.09
CA HIS A 96 9.92 -3.34 2.31
C HIS A 96 10.89 -4.55 2.33
N ALA A 97 12.03 -4.47 1.67
CA ALA A 97 12.88 -5.62 1.37
C ALA A 97 13.68 -6.21 2.57
N GLN A 98 13.68 -5.60 3.76
CA GLN A 98 14.63 -5.97 4.83
C GLN A 98 14.07 -6.96 5.88
N VAL A 99 12.77 -7.21 5.90
CA VAL A 99 12.13 -7.97 6.99
C VAL A 99 12.29 -9.49 6.84
N ASP A 100 12.29 -9.99 5.61
CA ASP A 100 12.33 -11.45 5.29
C ASP A 100 13.63 -12.15 5.71
N LEU A 101 14.76 -11.43 5.75
CA LEU A 101 16.07 -12.01 6.04
C LEU A 101 16.18 -12.56 7.46
N LYS A 102 15.65 -11.84 8.46
CA LYS A 102 15.76 -12.23 9.88
C LYS A 102 15.01 -13.50 10.21
N LEU A 103 13.85 -13.72 9.61
CA LEU A 103 13.07 -14.93 9.83
C LEU A 103 13.75 -16.16 9.21
N LYS A 104 14.36 -16.00 8.03
CA LYS A 104 15.16 -17.05 7.39
C LYS A 104 16.38 -17.44 8.22
N GLU A 105 17.07 -16.45 8.82
CA GLU A 105 18.19 -16.71 9.73
C GLU A 105 17.73 -17.47 10.97
N LEU A 106 16.65 -17.03 11.63
CA LEU A 106 16.07 -17.69 12.79
C LEU A 106 15.73 -19.16 12.50
N LYS A 107 15.01 -19.44 11.41
CA LYS A 107 14.67 -20.82 10.99
C LYS A 107 15.89 -21.66 10.76
N SER A 108 16.89 -21.13 10.06
CA SER A 108 18.13 -21.85 9.76
C SER A 108 18.88 -22.23 11.03
N ILE A 109 18.90 -21.35 12.04
CA ILE A 109 19.52 -21.62 13.33
C ILE A 109 18.75 -22.68 14.09
N ILE A 110 17.42 -22.57 14.17
CA ILE A 110 16.58 -23.55 14.85
C ILE A 110 16.78 -24.94 14.23
N ILE A 111 16.68 -25.07 12.91
CA ILE A 111 16.82 -26.36 12.20
C ILE A 111 18.23 -26.96 12.37
N LYS A 112 19.27 -26.13 12.28
CA LYS A 112 20.66 -26.61 12.27
C LYS A 112 21.18 -26.97 13.66
N TYR A 113 20.71 -26.30 14.69
CA TYR A 113 21.26 -26.42 16.04
C TYR A 113 20.31 -27.04 17.06
N LEU A 114 19.11 -27.44 16.64
CA LEU A 114 18.26 -28.28 17.49
C LEU A 114 18.91 -29.63 17.67
N PRO A 115 19.08 -30.11 18.94
CA PRO A 115 19.54 -31.47 19.18
C PRO A 115 18.62 -32.48 18.50
N SER A 116 19.20 -33.58 17.97
CA SER A 116 18.42 -34.70 17.39
C SER A 116 17.35 -35.23 18.37
N ASP A 117 17.60 -35.13 19.67
CA ASP A 117 16.66 -35.46 20.73
C ASP A 117 15.51 -34.45 20.88
N GLY A 118 15.69 -33.22 20.44
CA GLY A 118 14.65 -32.17 20.41
C GLY A 118 13.57 -32.41 19.35
N LEU A 119 13.84 -33.22 18.32
CA LEU A 119 12.83 -33.65 17.34
C LEU A 119 11.70 -34.51 17.94
N HIS A 120 11.90 -35.07 19.15
CA HIS A 120 10.87 -35.77 19.89
C HIS A 120 10.02 -34.84 20.79
N ASN A 121 10.34 -33.55 20.84
CA ASN A 121 9.51 -32.54 21.51
C ASN A 121 8.39 -32.09 20.57
N ASN A 122 7.21 -32.68 20.74
CA ASN A 122 6.03 -32.38 19.90
C ASN A 122 5.68 -30.87 19.93
N GLN A 123 5.92 -30.19 21.06
CA GLN A 123 5.64 -28.75 21.21
C GLN A 123 6.59 -27.92 20.37
N LEU A 124 7.88 -28.21 20.38
CA LEU A 124 8.86 -27.50 19.56
C LEU A 124 8.60 -27.70 18.07
N SER A 125 8.20 -28.92 17.67
CA SER A 125 7.82 -29.21 16.29
C SER A 125 6.57 -28.44 15.87
N ALA A 126 5.57 -28.30 16.73
CA ALA A 126 4.39 -27.49 16.49
C ALA A 126 4.75 -25.98 16.36
N THR A 127 5.57 -25.47 17.28
CA THR A 127 6.03 -24.09 17.23
C THR A 127 6.83 -23.77 15.96
N LEU A 128 7.68 -24.71 15.49
CA LEU A 128 8.37 -24.58 14.22
C LEU A 128 7.40 -24.49 13.03
N TYR A 129 6.34 -25.29 13.05
CA TYR A 129 5.30 -25.22 12.04
C TYR A 129 4.59 -23.86 12.05
N ASP A 130 4.32 -23.31 13.23
CA ASP A 130 3.72 -21.97 13.37
C ASP A 130 4.66 -20.86 12.89
N ILE A 131 5.98 -20.99 13.11
CA ILE A 131 6.98 -20.07 12.55
C ILE A 131 6.99 -20.13 11.02
N TYR A 132 6.86 -21.31 10.43
CA TYR A 132 6.76 -21.47 8.98
C TYR A 132 5.49 -20.87 8.40
N ASN A 133 4.33 -21.13 9.02
CA ASN A 133 3.06 -20.53 8.62
C ASN A 133 3.11 -18.99 8.71
N ASN A 134 3.82 -18.48 9.70
CA ASN A 134 4.02 -17.08 9.92
C ASN A 134 4.83 -16.40 8.80
N GLU A 135 5.84 -17.08 8.27
CA GLU A 135 6.57 -16.59 7.10
C GLU A 135 5.69 -16.49 5.87
N GLU A 136 4.87 -17.50 5.61
CA GLU A 136 3.96 -17.51 4.47
C GLU A 136 2.90 -16.41 4.61
N TRP A 137 2.39 -16.21 5.83
CA TRP A 137 1.47 -15.11 6.11
C TRP A 137 2.09 -13.74 5.85
N LEU A 138 3.32 -13.50 6.34
CA LEU A 138 4.04 -12.23 6.09
C LEU A 138 4.29 -12.00 4.60
N LYS A 139 4.67 -13.05 3.88
CA LYS A 139 4.86 -12.98 2.44
C LYS A 139 3.57 -12.54 1.73
N HIS A 140 2.43 -13.16 2.05
CA HIS A 140 1.14 -12.74 1.49
C HIS A 140 0.75 -11.32 1.89
N HIS A 141 1.06 -10.90 3.12
CA HIS A 141 0.83 -9.54 3.57
C HIS A 141 1.64 -8.54 2.72
N SER A 142 2.93 -8.79 2.53
CA SER A 142 3.80 -7.96 1.66
C SER A 142 3.34 -7.97 0.19
N GLU A 143 2.89 -9.12 -0.33
CA GLU A 143 2.33 -9.21 -1.68
C GLU A 143 1.08 -8.32 -1.84
N VAL A 144 0.18 -8.30 -0.84
CA VAL A 144 -1.01 -7.40 -0.86
C VAL A 144 -0.58 -5.93 -0.86
N GLU A 145 0.44 -5.59 -0.09
CA GLU A 145 0.94 -4.21 -0.04
C GLU A 145 1.61 -3.80 -1.35
N GLU A 146 2.50 -4.61 -1.88
CA GLU A 146 3.28 -4.28 -3.08
C GLU A 146 2.46 -4.34 -4.36
N GLU A 147 1.63 -5.39 -4.52
CA GLU A 147 0.94 -5.66 -5.78
C GLU A 147 -0.45 -5.00 -5.87
N ILE A 148 -1.07 -4.68 -4.72
CA ILE A 148 -2.44 -4.16 -4.70
C ILE A 148 -2.51 -2.78 -4.03
N PHE A 149 -2.03 -2.63 -2.79
CA PHE A 149 -2.21 -1.41 -2.01
C PHE A 149 -1.40 -0.24 -2.58
N ILE A 150 -0.09 -0.41 -2.81
CA ILE A 150 0.77 0.65 -3.37
C ILE A 150 0.28 1.12 -4.75
N PRO A 151 -0.06 0.24 -5.71
CA PRO A 151 -0.66 0.66 -6.98
C PRO A 151 -1.99 1.41 -6.83
N ALA A 152 -2.85 1.00 -5.89
CA ALA A 152 -4.11 1.69 -5.62
C ALA A 152 -3.87 3.10 -5.06
N VAL A 153 -2.91 3.29 -4.16
CA VAL A 153 -2.50 4.60 -3.63
C VAL A 153 -1.96 5.48 -4.75
N ARG A 154 -1.04 4.98 -5.58
CA ARG A 154 -0.51 5.71 -6.76
C ARG A 154 -1.61 6.18 -7.71
N ASN A 155 -2.63 5.35 -7.91
CA ASN A 155 -3.76 5.71 -8.75
C ASN A 155 -4.60 6.83 -8.11
N ALA A 156 -4.83 6.77 -6.80
CA ALA A 156 -5.52 7.83 -6.06
C ALA A 156 -4.76 9.16 -6.09
N GLU A 157 -3.43 9.14 -5.90
CA GLU A 157 -2.56 10.32 -6.03
C GLU A 157 -2.65 10.96 -7.42
N ARG A 158 -2.61 10.15 -8.49
CA ARG A 158 -2.74 10.65 -9.87
C ARG A 158 -4.07 11.33 -10.11
N LYS A 159 -5.17 10.72 -9.66
CA LYS A 159 -6.52 11.28 -9.79
C LYS A 159 -6.65 12.62 -9.07
N LEU A 160 -6.11 12.74 -7.86
CA LEU A 160 -6.11 14.00 -7.12
C LEU A 160 -5.33 15.11 -7.83
N LYS A 161 -4.11 14.81 -8.30
CA LYS A 161 -3.29 15.76 -9.07
C LYS A 161 -3.99 16.23 -10.35
N GLN A 162 -4.67 15.33 -11.06
CA GLN A 162 -5.46 15.67 -12.27
C GLN A 162 -6.64 16.58 -11.93
N ASN A 163 -7.36 16.30 -10.85
CA ASN A 163 -8.47 17.13 -10.41
C ASN A 163 -8.02 18.53 -10.00
N ASP A 164 -6.90 18.67 -9.27
CA ASP A 164 -6.33 19.96 -8.90
C ASP A 164 -5.92 20.80 -10.12
N VAL A 165 -5.28 20.17 -11.10
CA VAL A 165 -4.90 20.84 -12.36
C VAL A 165 -6.15 21.31 -13.10
N SER A 166 -7.17 20.46 -13.20
CA SER A 166 -8.43 20.80 -13.86
C SER A 166 -9.15 21.95 -13.17
N ALA A 167 -9.21 21.94 -11.83
CA ALA A 167 -9.81 23.03 -11.05
C ALA A 167 -9.06 24.35 -11.23
N LYS A 168 -7.72 24.34 -11.25
CA LYS A 168 -6.89 25.52 -11.51
C LYS A 168 -7.12 26.07 -12.91
N ILE A 169 -7.16 25.22 -13.94
CA ILE A 169 -7.40 25.64 -15.32
C ILE A 169 -8.81 26.23 -15.45
N SER A 170 -9.84 25.60 -14.88
CA SER A 170 -11.19 26.13 -14.88
C SER A 170 -11.27 27.49 -14.20
N SER A 171 -10.56 27.68 -13.08
CA SER A 171 -10.50 28.99 -12.41
C SER A 171 -9.78 30.06 -13.24
N MET A 172 -8.69 29.71 -13.93
CA MET A 172 -7.97 30.63 -14.83
C MET A 172 -8.83 31.03 -16.03
N ILE A 173 -9.52 30.09 -16.67
CA ILE A 173 -10.42 30.36 -17.79
C ILE A 173 -11.55 31.30 -17.37
N ASN A 174 -12.09 31.13 -16.15
CA ASN A 174 -13.16 31.96 -15.65
C ASN A 174 -12.71 33.36 -15.14
N GLN A 175 -11.42 33.57 -14.87
CA GLN A 175 -10.84 34.84 -14.38
C GLN A 175 -10.18 35.64 -15.49
N THR A 176 -10.08 35.13 -16.74
CA THR A 176 -9.52 35.93 -17.85
C THR A 176 -10.47 37.07 -18.19
N PRO A 177 -10.05 38.35 -18.18
CA PRO A 177 -10.89 39.48 -18.55
C PRO A 177 -11.31 39.34 -20.02
N MET A 178 -12.59 39.57 -20.27
CA MET A 178 -13.25 39.38 -21.55
C MET A 178 -12.59 40.22 -22.66
N SER A 179 -11.85 39.60 -23.56
CA SER A 179 -11.72 40.08 -24.94
C SER A 179 -12.93 39.55 -25.72
N ASP A 180 -13.36 40.28 -26.76
CA ASP A 180 -14.61 40.07 -27.51
C ASP A 180 -14.82 38.67 -28.16
N GLU A 181 -13.88 37.73 -27.99
CA GLU A 181 -13.97 36.33 -28.39
C GLU A 181 -14.15 35.44 -27.17
N GLN A 182 -15.41 35.32 -26.73
CA GLN A 182 -15.75 34.45 -25.60
C GLN A 182 -15.73 32.97 -26.00
N LEU A 183 -14.86 32.16 -25.34
CA LEU A 183 -14.98 30.71 -25.37
C LEU A 183 -16.35 30.29 -24.80
N SER A 184 -17.10 29.50 -25.54
CA SER A 184 -18.32 28.88 -25.04
C SER A 184 -18.03 27.91 -23.89
N ASP A 185 -19.01 27.65 -23.04
CA ASP A 185 -18.83 26.71 -21.91
C ASP A 185 -18.42 25.32 -22.38
N ARG A 186 -18.90 24.89 -23.56
CA ARG A 186 -18.48 23.63 -24.20
C ARG A 186 -17.03 23.63 -24.67
N GLU A 187 -16.52 24.77 -25.12
CA GLU A 187 -15.10 24.90 -25.50
C GLU A 187 -14.21 24.87 -24.25
N LYS A 188 -14.64 25.46 -23.13
CA LYS A 188 -13.96 25.36 -21.85
C LYS A 188 -13.91 23.92 -21.35
N ASP A 189 -15.01 23.17 -21.43
CA ASP A 189 -15.07 21.74 -21.06
C ASP A 189 -14.09 20.92 -21.91
N VAL A 190 -14.03 21.18 -23.21
CA VAL A 190 -13.07 20.51 -24.12
C VAL A 190 -11.62 20.86 -23.80
N ILE A 191 -11.30 22.11 -23.44
CA ILE A 191 -9.95 22.52 -23.02
C ILE A 191 -9.53 21.75 -21.76
N VAL A 192 -10.40 21.68 -20.76
CA VAL A 192 -10.13 20.94 -19.52
C VAL A 192 -9.81 19.48 -19.80
N ALA A 193 -10.62 18.81 -20.63
CA ALA A 193 -10.42 17.42 -21.00
C ALA A 193 -9.12 17.19 -21.82
N LEU A 194 -8.76 18.14 -22.70
CA LEU A 194 -7.49 18.11 -23.45
C LEU A 194 -6.27 18.19 -22.53
N VAL A 195 -6.31 19.06 -21.52
CA VAL A 195 -5.20 19.22 -20.57
C VAL A 195 -5.07 17.98 -19.66
N GLN A 196 -6.14 17.25 -19.43
CA GLN A 196 -6.12 15.95 -18.77
C GLN A 196 -5.53 14.82 -19.65
N GLY A 197 -5.17 15.13 -20.89
CA GLY A 197 -4.57 14.17 -21.84
C GLY A 197 -5.56 13.25 -22.52
N MET A 198 -6.86 13.57 -22.48
CA MET A 198 -7.91 12.76 -23.11
C MET A 198 -7.82 12.82 -24.64
N THR A 199 -8.00 11.67 -25.29
CA THR A 199 -8.16 11.57 -26.73
C THR A 199 -9.53 12.11 -27.18
N ASN A 200 -9.71 12.44 -28.44
CA ASN A 200 -11.00 12.91 -28.98
C ASN A 200 -12.16 11.94 -28.67
N LYS A 201 -11.89 10.65 -28.65
CA LYS A 201 -12.90 9.62 -28.33
C LYS A 201 -13.30 9.69 -26.86
N GLU A 202 -12.31 9.76 -25.94
CA GLU A 202 -12.56 9.87 -24.51
C GLU A 202 -13.27 11.17 -24.15
N ILE A 203 -12.93 12.29 -24.81
CA ILE A 203 -13.64 13.58 -24.65
C ILE A 203 -15.10 13.45 -25.11
N ALA A 204 -15.34 12.81 -26.24
CA ALA A 204 -16.67 12.60 -26.78
C ALA A 204 -17.54 11.79 -25.79
N ASP A 205 -17.00 10.70 -25.26
CA ASP A 205 -17.66 9.86 -24.28
C ASP A 205 -17.88 10.60 -22.96
N HIS A 206 -16.89 11.35 -22.47
CA HIS A 206 -16.94 12.11 -21.22
C HIS A 206 -17.96 13.25 -21.23
N LEU A 207 -18.04 13.98 -22.36
CA LEU A 207 -18.95 15.14 -22.51
C LEU A 207 -20.30 14.77 -23.13
N PHE A 208 -20.54 13.48 -23.44
CA PHE A 208 -21.75 12.97 -24.07
C PHE A 208 -22.05 13.65 -25.43
N ILE A 209 -21.01 13.85 -26.27
CA ILE A 209 -21.11 14.48 -27.58
C ILE A 209 -20.44 13.60 -28.64
N SER A 210 -20.64 13.91 -29.94
CA SER A 210 -19.97 13.17 -31.01
C SER A 210 -18.48 13.53 -31.13
N ILE A 211 -17.64 12.62 -31.63
CA ILE A 211 -16.24 12.88 -31.93
C ILE A 211 -16.10 14.06 -32.91
N ASN A 212 -17.00 14.18 -33.89
CA ASN A 212 -16.99 15.30 -34.82
C ASN A 212 -17.29 16.64 -34.13
N THR A 213 -18.15 16.65 -33.12
CA THR A 213 -18.41 17.82 -32.29
C THR A 213 -17.16 18.23 -31.50
N VAL A 214 -16.42 17.26 -30.91
CA VAL A 214 -15.13 17.54 -30.23
C VAL A 214 -14.14 18.16 -31.21
N ILE A 215 -13.99 17.61 -32.41
CA ILE A 215 -13.09 18.15 -33.44
C ILE A 215 -13.47 19.57 -33.85
N THR A 216 -14.77 19.87 -33.90
CA THR A 216 -15.27 21.21 -34.21
C THR A 216 -14.93 22.20 -33.13
N HIS A 217 -15.16 21.86 -31.85
CA HIS A 217 -14.79 22.71 -30.71
C HIS A 217 -13.28 22.94 -30.66
N ARG A 218 -12.44 21.92 -30.88
CA ARG A 218 -10.98 22.07 -30.93
C ARG A 218 -10.52 23.03 -32.06
N ARG A 219 -11.18 22.99 -33.20
CA ARG A 219 -10.90 23.92 -34.30
C ARG A 219 -11.30 25.36 -33.96
N ASN A 220 -12.40 25.55 -33.27
CA ASN A 220 -12.81 26.87 -32.83
C ASN A 220 -11.89 27.46 -31.76
N ILE A 221 -11.44 26.65 -30.80
CA ILE A 221 -10.46 27.02 -29.77
C ILE A 221 -9.12 27.46 -30.38
N ALA A 222 -8.73 26.91 -31.53
CA ALA A 222 -7.46 27.18 -32.20
C ALA A 222 -7.50 28.40 -33.16
N ARG A 223 -8.63 29.07 -33.30
CA ARG A 223 -8.80 30.29 -34.09
C ARG A 223 -8.58 31.52 -33.27
#